data_7e0ea09c72047f84ba87bf2764473176
#
_entry.id   7e0ea09c72047f84ba87bf2764473176
#
_cell.length_a   1.000
_cell.length_b   1.000
_cell.length_c   1.000
_cell.angle_alpha   90.00
_cell.angle_beta   90.00
_cell.angle_gamma   90.00
#
_symmetry.space_group_name_H-M   'P 1'
#
loop_
_entity.id
_entity.type
_entity.pdbx_description
1 polymer ?
#
loop_
_entity_poly.entity_id
_entity_poly.type
_entity_poly.pdbx_seq_one_letter_code
_entity_poly.pdbx_strand_id
1 'polypeptide(L)'
;RAAGVSTATVSHTLNGTRTVSEHSRELVMKAIRELGYTPNAFARSFRTGKKNIIGFVVPDISNQFFARLIETVESSISAEGFHLIIANTQENKERELQHLRYLTSGVVDGILLASTMESYSEFSAVLPASFPTVLADRKVDAAPFSSVTVSAYQSVYRSVASLIEQGQRRIGFITGLSRLSTSRERLAAYRQAMSDFAIPIEDGFIQHGDSMERSAWNSTRELLKQRCTAIVASNGLMGTDVYHCLRECGMQIGRDVELVCFSDFDSPLLESSPVRLVAQPVDELGKMAGEEILRRIKDRAAEQK
;
A
#
# COMPACT_ATOMS: atom_id res chain seq x y z
N ARG A 1 -25.52 -10.93 -36.40
CA ARG A 1 -26.54 -10.85 -37.49
C ARG A 1 -26.78 -9.40 -37.89
N ALA A 2 -26.90 -8.46 -36.99
CA ALA A 2 -27.18 -7.04 -37.32
C ALA A 2 -26.16 -6.37 -38.26
N ALA A 3 -24.88 -6.76 -38.20
CA ALA A 3 -23.84 -6.24 -39.07
C ALA A 3 -23.74 -6.92 -40.41
N GLY A 4 -24.56 -7.96 -40.73
CA GLY A 4 -24.54 -8.68 -41.99
C GLY A 4 -23.22 -9.44 -42.32
N VAL A 5 -22.31 -9.58 -41.37
CA VAL A 5 -21.02 -10.28 -41.51
C VAL A 5 -20.92 -11.50 -40.62
N SER A 6 -19.91 -12.36 -40.88
CA SER A 6 -19.68 -13.54 -40.05
C SER A 6 -19.28 -13.20 -38.60
N THR A 7 -19.56 -14.12 -37.64
CA THR A 7 -19.10 -13.97 -36.26
C THR A 7 -17.59 -13.87 -36.12
N ALA A 8 -16.86 -14.54 -37.03
CA ALA A 8 -15.39 -14.43 -37.15
C ALA A 8 -14.97 -13.01 -37.52
N THR A 9 -15.62 -12.39 -38.54
CA THR A 9 -15.36 -11.02 -38.95
C THR A 9 -15.64 -10.02 -37.81
N VAL A 10 -16.75 -10.17 -37.06
CA VAL A 10 -17.04 -9.37 -35.87
C VAL A 10 -15.93 -9.53 -34.85
N SER A 11 -15.52 -10.77 -34.56
CA SER A 11 -14.44 -11.03 -33.59
C SER A 11 -13.10 -10.42 -34.02
N HIS A 12 -12.74 -10.53 -35.29
CA HIS A 12 -11.50 -9.95 -35.83
C HIS A 12 -11.53 -8.41 -35.78
N THR A 13 -12.67 -7.80 -36.10
CA THR A 13 -12.85 -6.34 -36.00
C THR A 13 -12.70 -5.82 -34.58
N LEU A 14 -13.32 -6.52 -33.60
CA LEU A 14 -13.29 -6.12 -32.19
C LEU A 14 -11.93 -6.33 -31.53
N ASN A 15 -11.19 -7.35 -31.94
CA ASN A 15 -9.93 -7.74 -31.27
C ASN A 15 -8.66 -7.37 -32.07
N GLY A 16 -8.78 -6.82 -33.28
CA GLY A 16 -7.63 -6.48 -34.10
C GLY A 16 -6.74 -7.67 -34.53
N THR A 17 -7.27 -8.91 -34.48
CA THR A 17 -6.47 -10.13 -34.63
C THR A 17 -6.16 -10.51 -36.09
N ARG A 18 -6.89 -9.91 -37.02
CA ARG A 18 -6.62 -10.01 -38.50
C ARG A 18 -7.11 -8.74 -39.18
N THR A 19 -6.53 -8.44 -40.34
CA THR A 19 -7.00 -7.37 -41.20
C THR A 19 -8.40 -7.68 -41.70
N VAL A 20 -9.33 -6.76 -41.45
CA VAL A 20 -10.71 -6.79 -41.92
C VAL A 20 -10.89 -5.65 -42.93
N SER A 21 -11.66 -5.82 -44.00
CA SER A 21 -11.92 -4.75 -44.97
C SER A 21 -12.60 -3.57 -44.25
N GLU A 22 -12.28 -2.34 -44.71
CA GLU A 22 -12.83 -1.11 -44.12
C GLU A 22 -14.37 -1.13 -44.12
N HIS A 23 -14.98 -1.57 -45.21
CA HIS A 23 -16.43 -1.74 -45.29
C HIS A 23 -17.00 -2.67 -44.22
N SER A 24 -16.39 -3.86 -44.00
CA SER A 24 -16.86 -4.78 -42.94
C SER A 24 -16.66 -4.19 -41.55
N ARG A 25 -15.57 -3.45 -41.35
CA ARG A 25 -15.29 -2.76 -40.09
C ARG A 25 -16.35 -1.69 -39.78
N GLU A 26 -16.72 -0.89 -40.76
CA GLU A 26 -17.78 0.13 -40.60
C GLU A 26 -19.12 -0.49 -40.27
N LEU A 27 -19.52 -1.57 -40.95
CA LEU A 27 -20.78 -2.29 -40.67
C LEU A 27 -20.81 -2.84 -39.24
N VAL A 28 -19.72 -3.43 -38.77
CA VAL A 28 -19.61 -3.94 -37.41
C VAL A 28 -19.69 -2.80 -36.39
N MET A 29 -18.92 -1.72 -36.59
CA MET A 29 -18.92 -0.57 -35.66
C MET A 29 -20.23 0.16 -35.62
N LYS A 30 -20.96 0.24 -36.76
CA LYS A 30 -22.32 0.78 -36.83
C LYS A 30 -23.29 -0.08 -36.00
N ALA A 31 -23.31 -1.37 -36.24
CA ALA A 31 -24.18 -2.30 -35.49
C ALA A 31 -23.90 -2.29 -33.98
N ILE A 32 -22.64 -2.15 -33.55
CA ILE A 32 -22.24 -2.03 -32.15
C ILE A 32 -22.86 -0.77 -31.53
N ARG A 33 -22.76 0.37 -32.20
CA ARG A 33 -23.34 1.65 -31.72
C ARG A 33 -24.88 1.57 -31.64
N GLU A 34 -25.51 1.04 -32.68
CA GLU A 34 -26.99 0.95 -32.75
C GLU A 34 -27.58 0.01 -31.70
N LEU A 35 -26.86 -1.07 -31.37
CA LEU A 35 -27.30 -2.06 -30.38
C LEU A 35 -26.87 -1.74 -28.95
N GLY A 36 -26.05 -0.71 -28.75
CA GLY A 36 -25.43 -0.47 -27.44
C GLY A 36 -24.56 -1.67 -26.99
N TYR A 37 -24.02 -2.43 -27.94
CA TYR A 37 -23.29 -3.66 -27.60
C TYR A 37 -21.95 -3.34 -26.97
N THR A 38 -21.78 -3.73 -25.71
CA THR A 38 -20.49 -3.71 -25.03
C THR A 38 -19.86 -5.10 -25.10
N PRO A 39 -18.63 -5.24 -25.65
CA PRO A 39 -17.96 -6.54 -25.66
C PRO A 39 -17.84 -7.11 -24.25
N ASN A 40 -18.28 -8.34 -24.06
CA ASN A 40 -18.22 -9.01 -22.78
C ASN A 40 -16.75 -9.37 -22.45
N ALA A 41 -16.15 -8.65 -21.51
CA ALA A 41 -14.78 -8.87 -21.05
C ALA A 41 -14.56 -10.28 -20.50
N PHE A 42 -15.55 -10.86 -19.82
CA PHE A 42 -15.50 -12.25 -19.33
C PHE A 42 -15.43 -13.27 -20.49
N ALA A 43 -16.24 -13.08 -21.54
CA ALA A 43 -16.19 -13.97 -22.71
C ALA A 43 -14.84 -13.87 -23.44
N ARG A 44 -14.20 -12.71 -23.41
CA ARG A 44 -12.85 -12.51 -23.94
C ARG A 44 -11.79 -13.20 -23.08
N SER A 45 -11.87 -13.06 -21.75
CA SER A 45 -10.93 -13.68 -20.81
C SER A 45 -10.98 -15.23 -20.88
N PHE A 46 -12.16 -15.82 -21.01
CA PHE A 46 -12.32 -17.27 -21.21
C PHE A 46 -11.59 -17.77 -22.46
N ARG A 47 -11.62 -17.01 -23.55
CA ARG A 47 -10.97 -17.40 -24.80
C ARG A 47 -9.47 -17.18 -24.80
N THR A 48 -8.98 -16.12 -24.14
CA THR A 48 -7.57 -15.72 -24.14
C THR A 48 -6.81 -16.27 -22.95
N GLY A 49 -7.49 -16.75 -21.92
CA GLY A 49 -6.92 -17.11 -20.63
C GLY A 49 -6.41 -15.90 -19.79
N LYS A 50 -6.58 -14.67 -20.33
CA LYS A 50 -6.12 -13.43 -19.68
C LYS A 50 -7.30 -12.58 -19.25
N LYS A 51 -7.29 -12.11 -18.02
CA LYS A 51 -8.32 -11.20 -17.49
C LYS A 51 -7.90 -9.76 -17.66
N ASN A 52 -6.60 -9.48 -17.64
CA ASN A 52 -5.95 -8.17 -17.55
C ASN A 52 -6.43 -7.42 -16.31
N ILE A 53 -6.52 -8.12 -15.18
CA ILE A 53 -6.94 -7.57 -13.89
C ILE A 53 -5.90 -7.95 -12.84
N ILE A 54 -5.49 -6.97 -12.05
CA ILE A 54 -4.62 -7.14 -10.88
C ILE A 54 -5.43 -6.79 -9.63
N GLY A 55 -5.32 -7.63 -8.59
CA GLY A 55 -5.87 -7.33 -7.28
C GLY A 55 -4.84 -6.58 -6.44
N PHE A 56 -5.24 -5.51 -5.76
CA PHE A 56 -4.41 -4.88 -4.76
C PHE A 56 -5.08 -4.95 -3.40
N VAL A 57 -4.53 -5.76 -2.52
CA VAL A 57 -5.00 -5.95 -1.15
C VAL A 57 -4.23 -4.97 -0.26
N VAL A 58 -4.95 -4.03 0.34
CA VAL A 58 -4.40 -2.95 1.16
C VAL A 58 -5.09 -2.90 2.53
N PRO A 59 -4.39 -2.44 3.58
CA PRO A 59 -4.97 -2.38 4.92
C PRO A 59 -5.99 -1.27 5.11
N ASP A 60 -5.81 -0.11 4.46
CA ASP A 60 -6.70 1.04 4.66
C ASP A 60 -6.65 2.00 3.45
N ILE A 61 -7.75 2.07 2.72
CA ILE A 61 -7.91 2.98 1.57
C ILE A 61 -8.07 4.45 1.97
N SER A 62 -8.40 4.74 3.23
CA SER A 62 -8.49 6.11 3.75
C SER A 62 -7.12 6.67 4.14
N ASN A 63 -6.13 5.80 4.34
CA ASN A 63 -4.76 6.21 4.60
C ASN A 63 -4.14 6.78 3.31
N GLN A 64 -3.74 8.03 3.36
CA GLN A 64 -3.20 8.75 2.21
C GLN A 64 -2.00 8.05 1.57
N PHE A 65 -1.13 7.41 2.37
CA PHE A 65 -0.03 6.60 1.85
C PHE A 65 -0.53 5.51 0.89
N PHE A 66 -1.53 4.72 1.32
CA PHE A 66 -2.09 3.68 0.46
C PHE A 66 -2.90 4.25 -0.70
N ALA A 67 -3.61 5.37 -0.50
CA ALA A 67 -4.32 6.05 -1.59
C ALA A 67 -3.35 6.48 -2.70
N ARG A 68 -2.22 7.10 -2.36
CA ARG A 68 -1.19 7.48 -3.34
C ARG A 68 -0.51 6.27 -3.97
N LEU A 69 -0.21 5.25 -3.19
CA LEU A 69 0.35 4.00 -3.69
C LEU A 69 -0.57 3.32 -4.71
N ILE A 70 -1.88 3.27 -4.43
CA ILE A 70 -2.90 2.76 -5.35
C ILE A 70 -2.92 3.57 -6.66
N GLU A 71 -2.94 4.89 -6.58
CA GLU A 71 -2.94 5.78 -7.74
C GLU A 71 -1.73 5.53 -8.64
N THR A 72 -0.55 5.43 -8.04
CA THR A 72 0.70 5.23 -8.79
C THR A 72 0.78 3.83 -9.41
N VAL A 73 0.35 2.80 -8.68
CA VAL A 73 0.24 1.43 -9.22
C VAL A 73 -0.74 1.40 -10.37
N GLU A 74 -1.93 1.99 -10.21
CA GLU A 74 -2.96 2.04 -11.25
C GLU A 74 -2.44 2.69 -12.53
N SER A 75 -1.78 3.84 -12.42
CA SER A 75 -1.16 4.53 -13.54
C SER A 75 -0.11 3.67 -14.26
N SER A 76 0.69 2.91 -13.50
CA SER A 76 1.73 2.04 -14.06
C SER A 76 1.14 0.86 -14.83
N ILE A 77 0.10 0.20 -14.31
CA ILE A 77 -0.47 -1.00 -14.92
C ILE A 77 -1.48 -0.69 -16.04
N SER A 78 -2.19 0.45 -15.95
CA SER A 78 -3.16 0.87 -16.96
C SER A 78 -2.49 1.16 -18.30
N ALA A 79 -1.26 1.66 -18.31
CA ALA A 79 -0.43 1.85 -19.51
C ALA A 79 -0.18 0.53 -20.28
N GLU A 80 -0.19 -0.61 -19.57
CA GLU A 80 -0.04 -1.97 -20.15
C GLU A 80 -1.41 -2.66 -20.37
N GLY A 81 -2.53 -1.94 -20.22
CA GLY A 81 -3.88 -2.42 -20.48
C GLY A 81 -4.48 -3.30 -19.38
N PHE A 82 -3.97 -3.20 -18.16
CA PHE A 82 -4.51 -3.86 -16.97
C PHE A 82 -5.44 -2.94 -16.18
N HIS A 83 -6.40 -3.53 -15.47
CA HIS A 83 -7.28 -2.86 -14.53
C HIS A 83 -6.95 -3.28 -13.10
N LEU A 84 -7.25 -2.41 -12.13
CA LEU A 84 -7.02 -2.65 -10.72
C LEU A 84 -8.33 -2.94 -9.97
N ILE A 85 -8.33 -3.99 -9.15
CA ILE A 85 -9.36 -4.25 -8.14
C ILE A 85 -8.73 -4.02 -6.78
N ILE A 86 -9.32 -3.14 -5.98
CA ILE A 86 -8.84 -2.83 -4.64
C ILE A 86 -9.64 -3.62 -3.61
N ALA A 87 -8.95 -4.25 -2.67
CA ALA A 87 -9.53 -4.99 -1.55
C ALA A 87 -9.01 -4.40 -0.23
N ASN A 88 -9.91 -3.81 0.57
CA ASN A 88 -9.60 -3.14 1.83
C ASN A 88 -9.77 -4.08 3.02
N THR A 89 -8.69 -4.40 3.74
CA THR A 89 -8.71 -5.35 4.85
C THR A 89 -9.01 -4.73 6.21
N GLN A 90 -8.78 -3.44 6.38
CA GLN A 90 -8.87 -2.72 7.68
C GLN A 90 -8.00 -3.38 8.76
N GLU A 91 -6.77 -3.75 8.42
CA GLU A 91 -5.82 -4.48 9.29
C GLU A 91 -6.40 -5.79 9.88
N ASN A 92 -7.44 -6.36 9.27
CA ASN A 92 -8.12 -7.55 9.73
C ASN A 92 -7.70 -8.78 8.92
N LYS A 93 -7.13 -9.80 9.60
CA LYS A 93 -6.62 -11.04 8.99
C LYS A 93 -7.70 -11.86 8.29
N GLU A 94 -8.89 -11.96 8.90
CA GLU A 94 -10.00 -12.73 8.35
C GLU A 94 -10.51 -12.12 7.04
N ARG A 95 -10.61 -10.79 6.97
CA ARG A 95 -10.95 -10.07 5.74
C ARG A 95 -9.89 -10.26 4.67
N GLU A 96 -8.61 -10.20 5.03
CA GLU A 96 -7.52 -10.46 4.09
C GLU A 96 -7.64 -11.86 3.48
N LEU A 97 -7.86 -12.90 4.30
CA LEU A 97 -8.10 -14.27 3.83
C LEU A 97 -9.31 -14.39 2.91
N GLN A 98 -10.41 -13.70 3.22
CA GLN A 98 -11.60 -13.68 2.36
C GLN A 98 -11.32 -13.05 1.00
N HIS A 99 -10.63 -11.91 0.99
CA HIS A 99 -10.25 -11.23 -0.26
C HIS A 99 -9.27 -12.06 -1.08
N LEU A 100 -8.26 -12.67 -0.45
CA LEU A 100 -7.31 -13.54 -1.13
C LEU A 100 -8.02 -14.75 -1.77
N ARG A 101 -8.93 -15.44 -1.06
CA ARG A 101 -9.73 -16.54 -1.62
C ARG A 101 -10.52 -16.08 -2.85
N TYR A 102 -11.18 -14.94 -2.75
CA TYR A 102 -11.96 -14.40 -3.86
C TYR A 102 -11.07 -14.07 -5.07
N LEU A 103 -9.99 -13.34 -4.86
CA LEU A 103 -9.11 -12.91 -5.95
C LEU A 103 -8.40 -14.11 -6.63
N THR A 104 -7.95 -15.11 -5.86
CA THR A 104 -7.28 -16.30 -6.39
C THR A 104 -8.23 -17.28 -7.08
N SER A 105 -9.56 -17.16 -6.88
CA SER A 105 -10.56 -18.03 -7.51
C SER A 105 -10.73 -17.83 -9.02
N GLY A 106 -9.82 -17.10 -9.64
CA GLY A 106 -9.83 -16.85 -11.08
C GLY A 106 -10.34 -15.46 -11.45
N VAL A 107 -10.42 -14.53 -10.51
CA VAL A 107 -10.86 -13.14 -10.74
C VAL A 107 -9.74 -12.30 -11.33
N VAL A 108 -8.48 -12.46 -10.85
CA VAL A 108 -7.32 -11.65 -11.24
C VAL A 108 -6.20 -12.49 -11.85
N ASP A 109 -5.27 -11.87 -12.56
CA ASP A 109 -4.07 -12.52 -13.10
C ASP A 109 -2.88 -12.45 -12.13
N GLY A 110 -2.89 -11.48 -11.20
CA GLY A 110 -1.87 -11.31 -10.17
C GLY A 110 -2.36 -10.48 -9.00
N ILE A 111 -1.61 -10.51 -7.90
CA ILE A 111 -1.95 -9.79 -6.65
C ILE A 111 -0.76 -8.94 -6.20
N LEU A 112 -1.04 -7.67 -5.90
CA LEU A 112 -0.23 -6.84 -5.02
C LEU A 112 -0.78 -6.97 -3.61
N LEU A 113 0.08 -7.16 -2.62
CA LEU A 113 -0.33 -7.46 -1.24
C LEU A 113 0.45 -6.64 -0.22
N ALA A 114 -0.22 -5.71 0.45
CA ALA A 114 0.26 -5.07 1.67
C ALA A 114 -0.32 -5.81 2.89
N SER A 115 0.24 -6.98 3.19
CA SER A 115 -0.34 -7.92 4.15
C SER A 115 -0.41 -7.36 5.58
N THR A 116 -1.49 -7.72 6.27
CA THR A 116 -1.63 -7.54 7.73
C THR A 116 -1.13 -8.76 8.52
N MET A 117 -0.67 -9.81 7.84
CA MET A 117 -0.14 -11.03 8.44
C MET A 117 1.38 -10.99 8.57
N GLU A 118 1.92 -11.71 9.53
CA GLU A 118 3.35 -11.76 9.81
C GLU A 118 4.07 -12.82 8.96
N SER A 119 3.45 -13.98 8.79
CA SER A 119 4.06 -15.14 8.12
C SER A 119 3.20 -15.66 6.97
N TYR A 120 3.86 -16.17 5.93
CA TYR A 120 3.22 -16.84 4.79
C TYR A 120 2.36 -18.04 5.19
N SER A 121 2.72 -18.73 6.26
CA SER A 121 1.94 -19.86 6.76
C SER A 121 0.50 -19.51 7.11
N GLU A 122 0.22 -18.24 7.43
CA GLU A 122 -1.13 -17.77 7.78
C GLU A 122 -2.08 -17.72 6.58
N PHE A 123 -1.57 -17.60 5.36
CA PHE A 123 -2.39 -17.51 4.14
C PHE A 123 -1.95 -18.41 2.97
N SER A 124 -0.96 -19.28 3.17
CA SER A 124 -0.43 -20.18 2.13
C SER A 124 -1.51 -21.12 1.53
N ALA A 125 -2.53 -21.48 2.32
CA ALA A 125 -3.66 -22.31 1.86
C ALA A 125 -4.57 -21.59 0.85
N VAL A 126 -4.57 -20.25 0.81
CA VAL A 126 -5.45 -19.45 -0.06
C VAL A 126 -4.68 -18.68 -1.13
N LEU A 127 -3.37 -18.48 -0.96
CA LEU A 127 -2.50 -17.82 -1.93
C LEU A 127 -1.28 -18.73 -2.21
N PRO A 128 -1.36 -19.60 -3.23
CA PRO A 128 -0.27 -20.52 -3.57
C PRO A 128 0.99 -19.78 -4.02
N ALA A 129 2.16 -20.35 -3.73
CA ALA A 129 3.46 -19.80 -4.13
C ALA A 129 3.60 -19.57 -5.66
N SER A 130 2.88 -20.36 -6.46
CA SER A 130 2.85 -20.23 -7.93
C SER A 130 1.93 -19.14 -8.45
N PHE A 131 1.15 -18.48 -7.58
CA PHE A 131 0.29 -17.38 -8.01
C PHE A 131 1.12 -16.10 -8.16
N PRO A 132 1.03 -15.34 -9.29
CA PRO A 132 1.77 -14.10 -9.46
C PRO A 132 1.44 -13.11 -8.35
N THR A 133 2.39 -12.92 -7.45
CA THR A 133 2.20 -12.07 -6.26
C THR A 133 3.45 -11.24 -6.00
N VAL A 134 3.24 -10.00 -5.60
CA VAL A 134 4.28 -9.09 -5.13
C VAL A 134 3.83 -8.47 -3.80
N LEU A 135 4.67 -8.57 -2.79
CA LEU A 135 4.46 -7.87 -1.53
C LEU A 135 4.81 -6.38 -1.72
N ALA A 136 3.91 -5.49 -1.34
CA ALA A 136 4.08 -4.04 -1.43
C ALA A 136 4.12 -3.42 -0.03
N ASP A 137 5.07 -2.50 0.22
CA ASP A 137 5.27 -1.79 1.51
C ASP A 137 5.73 -2.71 2.66
N ARG A 138 5.16 -3.89 2.80
CA ARG A 138 5.37 -4.79 3.94
C ARG A 138 6.03 -6.10 3.51
N LYS A 139 6.96 -6.59 4.34
CA LYS A 139 7.52 -7.93 4.21
C LYS A 139 6.69 -8.92 5.03
N VAL A 140 6.60 -10.12 4.54
CA VAL A 140 5.96 -11.26 5.22
C VAL A 140 7.01 -12.35 5.38
N ASP A 141 7.16 -12.88 6.59
CA ASP A 141 8.18 -13.87 6.89
C ASP A 141 7.94 -15.17 6.11
N ALA A 142 9.01 -15.75 5.57
CA ALA A 142 9.01 -16.96 4.76
C ALA A 142 8.11 -16.91 3.50
N ALA A 143 7.70 -15.74 3.03
CA ALA A 143 6.92 -15.63 1.80
C ALA A 143 7.79 -15.86 0.56
N PRO A 144 7.35 -16.71 -0.40
CA PRO A 144 8.10 -17.00 -1.62
C PRO A 144 7.92 -15.94 -2.72
N PHE A 145 7.44 -14.75 -2.36
CA PHE A 145 7.09 -13.68 -3.29
C PHE A 145 8.17 -12.59 -3.34
N SER A 146 8.28 -11.92 -4.48
CA SER A 146 9.03 -10.66 -4.54
C SER A 146 8.42 -9.64 -3.62
N SER A 147 9.27 -8.79 -3.03
CA SER A 147 8.81 -7.66 -2.21
C SER A 147 9.39 -6.36 -2.73
N VAL A 148 8.54 -5.35 -2.85
CA VAL A 148 8.89 -3.96 -3.15
C VAL A 148 8.57 -3.16 -1.90
N THR A 149 9.62 -2.76 -1.18
CA THR A 149 9.50 -2.09 0.14
C THR A 149 10.51 -0.97 0.25
N VAL A 150 10.21 0.01 1.08
CA VAL A 150 11.13 1.10 1.44
C VAL A 150 11.61 0.88 2.86
N SER A 151 12.93 0.88 3.05
CA SER A 151 13.48 0.86 4.41
C SER A 151 13.34 2.23 5.05
N ALA A 152 12.62 2.28 6.17
CA ALA A 152 12.49 3.47 6.98
C ALA A 152 13.52 3.55 8.11
N TYR A 153 14.38 2.53 8.26
CA TYR A 153 15.31 2.44 9.37
C TYR A 153 16.21 3.68 9.49
N GLN A 154 16.89 4.04 8.41
CA GLN A 154 17.81 5.18 8.42
C GLN A 154 17.11 6.52 8.65
N SER A 155 15.91 6.68 8.12
CA SER A 155 15.14 7.91 8.29
C SER A 155 14.69 8.10 9.74
N VAL A 156 14.20 7.04 10.39
CA VAL A 156 13.84 7.06 11.81
C VAL A 156 15.08 7.28 12.67
N TYR A 157 16.15 6.53 12.43
CA TYR A 157 17.40 6.68 13.16
C TYR A 157 17.91 8.13 13.13
N ARG A 158 18.03 8.73 11.94
CA ARG A 158 18.49 10.11 11.77
C ARG A 158 17.55 11.12 12.43
N SER A 159 16.24 10.91 12.37
CA SER A 159 15.27 11.79 13.01
C SER A 159 15.43 11.79 14.53
N VAL A 160 15.60 10.62 15.14
CA VAL A 160 15.83 10.48 16.58
C VAL A 160 17.21 11.05 16.97
N ALA A 161 18.25 10.73 16.21
CA ALA A 161 19.59 11.27 16.43
C ALA A 161 19.59 12.82 16.40
N SER A 162 18.91 13.42 15.41
CA SER A 162 18.76 14.88 15.31
C SER A 162 18.04 15.49 16.51
N LEU A 163 17.00 14.83 17.04
CA LEU A 163 16.35 15.28 18.28
C LEU A 163 17.33 15.25 19.46
N ILE A 164 18.13 14.20 19.58
CA ILE A 164 19.12 14.04 20.64
C ILE A 164 20.23 15.11 20.55
N GLU A 165 20.74 15.38 19.35
CA GLU A 165 21.74 16.44 19.08
C GLU A 165 21.22 17.83 19.43
N GLN A 166 19.91 18.05 19.33
CA GLN A 166 19.24 19.29 19.75
C GLN A 166 18.95 19.34 21.26
N GLY A 167 19.44 18.37 22.02
CA GLY A 167 19.32 18.35 23.47
C GLY A 167 18.11 17.58 24.01
N GLN A 168 17.27 16.98 23.14
CA GLN A 168 16.17 16.15 23.62
C GLN A 168 16.69 14.86 24.28
N ARG A 169 16.10 14.51 25.41
CA ARG A 169 16.49 13.31 26.19
C ARG A 169 15.28 12.45 26.55
N ARG A 170 14.10 13.03 26.58
CA ARG A 170 12.82 12.34 26.90
C ARG A 170 12.00 12.21 25.62
N ILE A 171 12.39 11.23 24.79
CA ILE A 171 11.83 11.01 23.47
C ILE A 171 10.88 9.82 23.52
N GLY A 172 9.58 10.07 23.39
CA GLY A 172 8.56 9.03 23.29
C GLY A 172 8.45 8.50 21.84
N PHE A 173 8.10 7.22 21.72
CA PHE A 173 7.87 6.57 20.44
C PHE A 173 6.51 5.88 20.42
N ILE A 174 5.67 6.18 19.43
CA ILE A 174 4.40 5.48 19.22
C ILE A 174 4.58 4.53 18.06
N THR A 175 4.64 3.22 18.35
CA THR A 175 4.77 2.16 17.35
C THR A 175 3.40 1.68 16.88
N GLY A 176 3.33 1.17 15.65
CA GLY A 176 2.16 0.45 15.15
C GLY A 176 2.15 -1.02 15.62
N LEU A 177 1.31 -1.82 14.96
CA LEU A 177 1.14 -3.24 15.25
C LEU A 177 2.47 -4.00 15.15
N SER A 178 2.84 -4.73 16.19
CA SER A 178 4.14 -5.44 16.30
C SER A 178 4.34 -6.53 15.23
N ARG A 179 3.26 -7.10 14.71
CA ARG A 179 3.30 -8.09 13.62
C ARG A 179 3.76 -7.51 12.28
N LEU A 180 3.67 -6.18 12.09
CA LEU A 180 4.04 -5.54 10.84
C LEU A 180 5.55 -5.32 10.76
N SER A 181 6.16 -5.71 9.64
CA SER A 181 7.59 -5.52 9.39
C SER A 181 8.01 -4.06 9.47
N THR A 182 7.19 -3.13 8.98
CA THR A 182 7.43 -1.68 9.05
C THR A 182 7.45 -1.15 10.48
N SER A 183 6.56 -1.64 11.36
CA SER A 183 6.55 -1.26 12.78
C SER A 183 7.76 -1.78 13.53
N ARG A 184 8.17 -3.04 13.28
CA ARG A 184 9.37 -3.63 13.89
C ARG A 184 10.64 -2.89 13.48
N GLU A 185 10.77 -2.58 12.20
CA GLU A 185 11.93 -1.86 11.66
C GLU A 185 12.08 -0.46 12.27
N ARG A 186 10.99 0.30 12.30
CA ARG A 186 10.96 1.67 12.84
C ARG A 186 11.25 1.71 14.33
N LEU A 187 10.68 0.77 15.09
CA LEU A 187 10.98 0.64 16.52
C LEU A 187 12.44 0.24 16.78
N ALA A 188 12.99 -0.66 15.96
CA ALA A 188 14.40 -1.05 16.05
C ALA A 188 15.33 0.15 15.80
N ALA A 189 15.02 0.97 14.82
CA ALA A 189 15.81 2.19 14.51
C ALA A 189 15.76 3.21 15.66
N TYR A 190 14.60 3.42 16.28
CA TYR A 190 14.47 4.27 17.47
C TYR A 190 15.34 3.75 18.63
N ARG A 191 15.22 2.45 18.93
CA ARG A 191 16.02 1.82 20.00
C ARG A 191 17.51 1.92 19.76
N GLN A 192 17.94 1.72 18.51
CA GLN A 192 19.34 1.83 18.15
C GLN A 192 19.87 3.25 18.32
N ALA A 193 19.12 4.27 17.85
CA ALA A 193 19.53 5.65 18.05
C ALA A 193 19.65 6.01 19.53
N MET A 194 18.67 5.67 20.35
CA MET A 194 18.74 5.92 21.81
C MET A 194 19.95 5.23 22.44
N SER A 195 20.24 4.01 22.04
CA SER A 195 21.40 3.23 22.54
C SER A 195 22.73 3.84 22.14
N ASP A 196 22.91 4.24 20.87
CA ASP A 196 24.16 4.82 20.35
C ASP A 196 24.54 6.14 21.03
N PHE A 197 23.52 6.90 21.45
CA PHE A 197 23.71 8.14 22.22
C PHE A 197 23.67 7.91 23.74
N ALA A 198 23.67 6.67 24.22
CA ALA A 198 23.61 6.27 25.63
C ALA A 198 22.45 6.91 26.41
N ILE A 199 21.28 7.07 25.75
CA ILE A 199 20.07 7.59 26.37
C ILE A 199 19.16 6.40 26.77
N PRO A 200 18.84 6.23 28.05
CA PRO A 200 17.97 5.15 28.51
C PRO A 200 16.54 5.36 28.00
N ILE A 201 15.91 4.27 27.56
CA ILE A 201 14.49 4.25 27.25
C ILE A 201 13.76 3.91 28.57
N GLU A 202 13.11 4.90 29.17
CA GLU A 202 12.33 4.71 30.40
C GLU A 202 11.04 3.91 30.13
N ASP A 203 10.54 3.25 31.15
CA ASP A 203 9.24 2.55 31.08
C ASP A 203 8.15 3.55 30.67
N GLY A 204 7.33 3.16 29.68
CA GLY A 204 6.28 4.01 29.15
C GLY A 204 6.69 4.95 28.00
N PHE A 205 7.96 5.05 27.63
CA PHE A 205 8.39 5.84 26.45
C PHE A 205 8.02 5.18 25.11
N ILE A 206 7.84 3.86 25.11
CA ILE A 206 7.33 3.15 23.96
C ILE A 206 5.84 2.89 24.19
N GLN A 207 5.02 3.52 23.36
CA GLN A 207 3.58 3.36 23.36
C GLN A 207 3.14 2.64 22.07
N HIS A 208 1.94 2.06 22.08
CA HIS A 208 1.41 1.29 20.99
C HIS A 208 0.14 1.94 20.42
N GLY A 209 0.07 2.00 19.08
CA GLY A 209 -1.13 2.24 18.31
C GLY A 209 -1.46 1.03 17.44
N ASP A 210 -2.58 1.07 16.73
CA ASP A 210 -3.00 0.01 15.80
C ASP A 210 -2.83 0.39 14.33
N SER A 211 -2.17 1.51 14.09
CA SER A 211 -1.97 2.10 12.76
C SER A 211 -3.25 2.62 12.08
N MET A 212 -4.35 2.72 12.82
CA MET A 212 -5.63 3.27 12.38
C MET A 212 -5.85 4.67 12.96
N GLU A 213 -6.89 5.36 12.50
CA GLU A 213 -7.29 6.67 13.01
C GLU A 213 -7.67 6.60 14.51
N ARG A 214 -7.29 7.63 15.26
CA ARG A 214 -7.49 7.81 16.71
C ARG A 214 -6.77 6.80 17.60
N SER A 215 -5.94 5.94 17.06
CA SER A 215 -5.22 4.91 17.83
C SER A 215 -4.09 5.48 18.69
N ALA A 216 -3.54 6.64 18.35
CA ALA A 216 -2.43 7.25 19.07
C ALA A 216 -2.85 8.26 20.15
N TRP A 217 -4.14 8.53 20.32
CA TRP A 217 -4.63 9.56 21.24
C TRP A 217 -4.26 9.30 22.71
N ASN A 218 -4.61 8.13 23.21
CA ASN A 218 -4.29 7.73 24.58
C ASN A 218 -2.78 7.56 24.79
N SER A 219 -2.08 7.02 23.81
CA SER A 219 -0.62 6.87 23.79
C SER A 219 0.08 8.22 23.91
N THR A 220 -0.42 9.25 23.22
CA THR A 220 0.09 10.62 23.32
C THR A 220 -0.06 11.18 24.73
N ARG A 221 -1.25 11.04 25.32
CA ARG A 221 -1.50 11.52 26.69
C ARG A 221 -0.60 10.81 27.71
N GLU A 222 -0.34 9.52 27.51
CA GLU A 222 0.55 8.77 28.39
C GLU A 222 2.00 9.28 28.28
N LEU A 223 2.50 9.54 27.06
CA LEU A 223 3.82 10.14 26.85
C LEU A 223 3.94 11.52 27.50
N LEU A 224 2.88 12.34 27.45
CA LEU A 224 2.86 13.65 28.14
C LEU A 224 2.92 13.49 29.67
N LYS A 225 2.25 12.51 30.27
CA LYS A 225 2.39 12.20 31.71
C LYS A 225 3.81 11.78 32.06
N GLN A 226 4.47 11.04 31.16
CA GLN A 226 5.88 10.69 31.26
C GLN A 226 6.83 11.88 31.00
N ARG A 227 6.29 13.09 30.81
CA ARG A 227 7.06 14.31 30.52
C ARG A 227 8.00 14.15 29.30
N CYS A 228 7.58 13.45 28.29
CA CYS A 228 8.30 13.41 27.02
C CYS A 228 8.29 14.81 26.39
N THR A 229 9.46 15.24 25.94
CA THR A 229 9.66 16.54 25.29
C THR A 229 9.79 16.40 23.76
N ALA A 230 9.82 15.19 23.27
CA ALA A 230 9.72 14.86 21.85
C ALA A 230 8.90 13.58 21.67
N ILE A 231 8.10 13.50 20.62
CA ILE A 231 7.30 12.34 20.25
C ILE A 231 7.59 11.97 18.79
N VAL A 232 7.87 10.70 18.55
CA VAL A 232 8.03 10.13 17.21
C VAL A 232 6.85 9.19 16.96
N ALA A 233 5.99 9.54 16.01
CA ALA A 233 4.89 8.70 15.57
C ALA A 233 5.28 7.89 14.34
N SER A 234 5.14 6.58 14.40
CA SER A 234 5.68 5.66 13.40
C SER A 234 4.85 5.54 12.11
N ASN A 235 3.71 6.25 11.97
CA ASN A 235 3.00 6.41 10.70
C ASN A 235 2.23 7.73 10.64
N GLY A 236 1.71 8.08 9.46
CA GLY A 236 1.04 9.35 9.22
C GLY A 236 -0.27 9.53 9.99
N LEU A 237 -1.11 8.50 10.08
CA LEU A 237 -2.38 8.57 10.81
C LEU A 237 -2.14 8.80 12.31
N MET A 238 -1.23 8.02 12.92
CA MET A 238 -0.84 8.24 14.31
C MET A 238 -0.18 9.60 14.52
N GLY A 239 0.61 10.09 13.56
CA GLY A 239 1.19 11.44 13.59
C GLY A 239 0.13 12.55 13.63
N THR A 240 -0.91 12.40 12.83
CA THR A 240 -2.08 13.30 12.84
C THR A 240 -2.82 13.26 14.18
N ASP A 241 -3.02 12.08 14.75
CA ASP A 241 -3.61 11.92 16.08
C ASP A 241 -2.78 12.64 17.17
N VAL A 242 -1.45 12.44 17.15
CA VAL A 242 -0.53 13.13 18.06
C VAL A 242 -0.66 14.64 17.92
N TYR A 243 -0.65 15.15 16.69
CA TYR A 243 -0.80 16.57 16.42
C TYR A 243 -2.09 17.15 17.03
N HIS A 244 -3.22 16.51 16.77
CA HIS A 244 -4.50 16.96 17.31
C HIS A 244 -4.58 16.85 18.84
N CYS A 245 -4.06 15.75 19.41
CA CYS A 245 -4.03 15.55 20.85
C CYS A 245 -3.17 16.61 21.56
N LEU A 246 -1.99 16.94 21.02
CA LEU A 246 -1.12 17.98 21.55
C LEU A 246 -1.82 19.35 21.54
N ARG A 247 -2.48 19.69 20.45
CA ARG A 247 -3.25 20.95 20.34
C ARG A 247 -4.40 21.01 21.34
N GLU A 248 -5.16 19.94 21.50
CA GLU A 248 -6.25 19.87 22.50
C GLU A 248 -5.72 20.02 23.94
N CYS A 249 -4.51 19.49 24.22
CA CYS A 249 -3.84 19.66 25.51
C CYS A 249 -3.19 21.06 25.68
N GLY A 250 -3.34 21.95 24.71
CA GLY A 250 -2.76 23.31 24.76
C GLY A 250 -1.22 23.35 24.56
N MET A 251 -0.63 22.26 24.09
CA MET A 251 0.81 22.16 23.84
C MET A 251 1.19 22.80 22.49
N GLN A 252 2.27 23.56 22.49
CA GLN A 252 2.81 24.15 21.28
C GLN A 252 3.93 23.26 20.72
N ILE A 253 3.70 22.68 19.52
CA ILE A 253 4.71 21.88 18.81
C ILE A 253 5.89 22.78 18.43
N GLY A 254 7.11 22.28 18.61
CA GLY A 254 8.35 23.02 18.39
C GLY A 254 8.78 23.90 19.55
N ARG A 255 7.94 24.10 20.56
CA ARG A 255 8.28 24.83 21.80
C ARG A 255 8.15 23.95 23.05
N ASP A 256 7.00 23.34 23.26
CA ASP A 256 6.72 22.53 24.43
C ASP A 256 7.01 21.04 24.16
N VAL A 257 6.73 20.57 22.97
CA VAL A 257 6.99 19.20 22.50
C VAL A 257 7.40 19.21 21.03
N GLU A 258 8.50 18.54 20.70
CA GLU A 258 8.87 18.24 19.31
C GLU A 258 8.04 17.07 18.77
N LEU A 259 7.59 17.16 17.53
CA LEU A 259 6.87 16.09 16.85
C LEU A 259 7.58 15.67 15.56
N VAL A 260 7.88 14.38 15.45
CA VAL A 260 8.32 13.74 14.21
C VAL A 260 7.24 12.74 13.80
N CYS A 261 6.80 12.80 12.55
CA CYS A 261 5.88 11.82 12.00
C CYS A 261 6.18 11.49 10.53
N PHE A 262 5.70 10.35 10.10
CA PHE A 262 5.70 10.01 8.68
C PHE A 262 4.58 10.79 7.99
N SER A 263 4.92 11.46 6.89
CA SER A 263 3.94 12.06 5.99
C SER A 263 4.51 12.05 4.59
N ASP A 264 3.73 11.55 3.67
CA ASP A 264 4.09 11.49 2.26
C ASP A 264 3.32 12.54 1.45
N PHE A 265 2.62 13.45 2.15
CA PHE A 265 1.63 14.33 1.53
C PHE A 265 1.75 15.75 2.06
N ASP A 266 1.44 16.66 1.14
CA ASP A 266 1.05 18.04 1.38
C ASP A 266 -0.17 18.08 2.32
N SER A 267 0.04 17.77 3.60
CA SER A 267 -0.97 18.05 4.61
C SER A 267 -0.83 19.51 5.02
N PRO A 268 -1.70 20.41 4.56
CA PRO A 268 -1.58 21.83 4.91
C PRO A 268 -1.54 22.09 6.41
N LEU A 269 -2.10 21.17 7.19
CA LEU A 269 -2.08 21.22 8.67
C LEU A 269 -0.69 20.94 9.24
N LEU A 270 0.05 20.01 8.62
CA LEU A 270 1.39 19.62 9.09
C LEU A 270 2.48 20.53 8.48
N GLU A 271 2.33 20.94 7.22
CA GLU A 271 3.27 21.81 6.54
C GLU A 271 3.35 23.22 7.16
N SER A 272 2.22 23.74 7.63
CA SER A 272 2.17 25.06 8.30
C SER A 272 2.61 25.02 9.77
N SER A 273 2.97 23.86 10.29
CA SER A 273 3.37 23.67 11.70
C SER A 273 4.82 23.19 11.80
N PRO A 274 5.51 23.40 12.93
CA PRO A 274 6.90 22.97 13.14
C PRO A 274 7.01 21.44 13.37
N VAL A 275 6.21 20.63 12.66
CA VAL A 275 6.29 19.17 12.65
C VAL A 275 7.40 18.74 11.71
N ARG A 276 8.24 17.81 12.14
CA ARG A 276 9.26 17.20 11.29
C ARG A 276 8.67 16.02 10.57
N LEU A 277 8.66 16.09 9.24
CA LEU A 277 8.09 15.06 8.39
C LEU A 277 9.18 14.13 7.86
N VAL A 278 8.93 12.84 7.95
CA VAL A 278 9.73 11.78 7.32
C VAL A 278 8.99 11.35 6.06
N ALA A 279 9.48 11.79 4.91
CA ALA A 279 8.90 11.44 3.62
C ALA A 279 9.28 10.01 3.20
N GLN A 280 8.40 9.35 2.46
CA GLN A 280 8.63 8.05 1.84
C GLN A 280 8.49 8.19 0.31
N PRO A 281 9.28 7.47 -0.50
CA PRO A 281 9.21 7.58 -1.96
C PRO A 281 8.04 6.72 -2.51
N VAL A 282 6.80 7.11 -2.22
CA VAL A 282 5.59 6.34 -2.53
C VAL A 282 5.41 6.15 -4.03
N ASP A 283 5.73 7.17 -4.83
CA ASP A 283 5.60 7.12 -6.28
C ASP A 283 6.57 6.09 -6.89
N GLU A 284 7.81 6.06 -6.41
CA GLU A 284 8.79 5.06 -6.84
C GLU A 284 8.35 3.65 -6.42
N LEU A 285 7.87 3.51 -5.17
CA LEU A 285 7.36 2.25 -4.64
C LEU A 285 6.22 1.71 -5.50
N GLY A 286 5.24 2.56 -5.84
CA GLY A 286 4.08 2.17 -6.65
C GLY A 286 4.46 1.79 -8.08
N LYS A 287 5.34 2.56 -8.71
CA LYS A 287 5.86 2.25 -10.04
C LYS A 287 6.58 0.90 -10.06
N MET A 288 7.52 0.68 -9.13
CA MET A 288 8.26 -0.58 -9.03
C MET A 288 7.34 -1.78 -8.74
N ALA A 289 6.33 -1.61 -7.87
CA ALA A 289 5.37 -2.66 -7.58
C ALA A 289 4.52 -3.01 -8.81
N GLY A 290 4.07 -2.01 -9.58
CA GLY A 290 3.34 -2.20 -10.84
C GLY A 290 4.18 -2.92 -11.90
N GLU A 291 5.41 -2.50 -12.11
CA GLU A 291 6.35 -3.13 -13.06
C GLU A 291 6.64 -4.59 -12.66
N GLU A 292 6.90 -4.85 -11.38
CA GLU A 292 7.24 -6.20 -10.89
C GLU A 292 6.06 -7.17 -10.99
N ILE A 293 4.83 -6.75 -10.67
CA ILE A 293 3.67 -7.64 -10.82
C ILE A 293 3.38 -7.96 -12.28
N LEU A 294 3.52 -6.99 -13.18
CA LEU A 294 3.39 -7.22 -14.63
C LEU A 294 4.44 -8.21 -15.14
N ARG A 295 5.68 -8.11 -14.65
CA ARG A 295 6.75 -9.06 -14.97
C ARG A 295 6.38 -10.47 -14.50
N ARG A 296 5.93 -10.65 -13.25
CA ARG A 296 5.52 -11.95 -12.70
C ARG A 296 4.38 -12.61 -13.47
N ILE A 297 3.41 -11.80 -13.91
CA ILE A 297 2.30 -12.30 -14.75
C ILE A 297 2.82 -12.78 -16.12
N LYS A 298 3.77 -12.02 -16.72
CA LYS A 298 4.37 -12.40 -18.03
C LYS A 298 5.21 -13.68 -17.90
N ASP A 299 6.01 -13.82 -16.85
CA ASP A 299 6.86 -14.99 -16.58
C ASP A 299 6.00 -16.26 -16.44
N ARG A 300 4.95 -16.22 -15.59
CA ARG A 300 4.02 -17.35 -15.45
C ARG A 300 3.35 -17.76 -16.76
N ALA A 301 2.97 -16.79 -17.59
CA ALA A 301 2.37 -17.07 -18.88
C ALA A 301 3.36 -17.71 -19.87
N ALA A 302 4.67 -17.51 -19.71
CA ALA A 302 5.72 -18.15 -20.50
C ALA A 302 5.96 -19.61 -20.06
N GLU A 303 5.89 -19.89 -18.75
CA GLU A 303 6.06 -21.24 -18.19
C GLU A 303 4.89 -22.20 -18.52
N GLN A 304 3.71 -21.67 -18.87
CA GLN A 304 2.52 -22.45 -19.22
C GLN A 304 2.39 -22.78 -20.73
N LYS A 305 3.35 -22.36 -21.55
CA LYS A 305 3.43 -22.63 -22.98
C LYS A 305 4.39 -23.75 -23.28
#